data_ff00560a9fe59d4a16ad2aa33abadcee
#
_entry.id   ff00560a9fe59d4a16ad2aa33abadcee
#
_cell.length_a   1.000
_cell.length_b   1.000
_cell.length_c   1.000
_cell.angle_alpha   90.00
_cell.angle_beta   90.00
_cell.angle_gamma   90.00
#
_symmetry.space_group_name_H-M   'P 1'
#
loop_
_entity.id
_entity.type
_entity.pdbx_description
1 polymer ?
#
loop_
_entity_poly.entity_id
_entity_poly.type
_entity_poly.pdbx_seq_one_letter_code
_entity_poly.pdbx_strand_id
1 'polypeptide(L)'
;RYLDHLKMEYAFWMDGAESLIPNQAYRHVVRMPDGSLLNRYWDDRDTPRDESWLEDVETAKHSGRPPNEVYRDLRAGAASGCDYSSRWLRDTGRQASIRTTQFIPIDLNAFLFKLESAIANISALKGEKETEALFRQKASARRDAVNRYLWDDENGIYRDYDWRREQLALFSAAAIVPLYVGMANHEQADRLANAVRSRLLTPGGIVASADETGEQWDKPNGWAPLQWMAIQGFKMYGDDLLGDEIARSWLKTVNQFYLEQHKMIEKYHIADGVPREGGGGEYPLQDGFGWTNGVVRRLIGLYGEP
;
A
#
# COMPACT_ATOMS: atom_id res chain seq x y z
N ARG A 1 5.69 23.31 13.37
CA ARG A 1 5.38 24.07 12.16
C ARG A 1 4.21 23.45 11.37
N TYR A 2 4.14 22.11 11.25
CA TYR A 2 3.19 21.45 10.34
C TYR A 2 1.95 20.84 11.03
N LEU A 3 1.74 21.02 12.34
CA LEU A 3 0.66 20.37 13.07
C LEU A 3 -0.74 20.65 12.49
N ASP A 4 -1.00 21.91 12.14
CA ASP A 4 -2.32 22.30 11.60
C ASP A 4 -2.57 21.68 10.22
N HIS A 5 -1.52 21.54 9.38
CA HIS A 5 -1.62 20.86 8.09
C HIS A 5 -1.91 19.35 8.27
N LEU A 6 -1.26 18.71 9.26
CA LEU A 6 -1.57 17.29 9.56
C LEU A 6 -3.00 17.11 10.08
N LYS A 7 -3.50 18.06 10.89
CA LYS A 7 -4.92 18.04 11.32
C LYS A 7 -5.88 18.26 10.15
N MET A 8 -5.55 19.11 9.18
CA MET A 8 -6.34 19.29 7.96
C MET A 8 -6.36 18.04 7.09
N GLU A 9 -5.20 17.41 6.90
CA GLU A 9 -5.08 16.12 6.21
C GLU A 9 -5.94 15.03 6.90
N TYR A 10 -5.84 14.95 8.21
CA TYR A 10 -6.69 14.03 8.99
C TYR A 10 -8.18 14.31 8.81
N ALA A 11 -8.59 15.58 8.83
CA ALA A 11 -9.98 15.97 8.65
C ALA A 11 -10.51 15.58 7.26
N PHE A 12 -9.69 15.72 6.22
CA PHE A 12 -10.02 15.25 4.86
C PHE A 12 -10.32 13.74 4.84
N TRP A 13 -9.45 12.92 5.43
CA TRP A 13 -9.62 11.47 5.45
C TRP A 13 -10.80 11.01 6.31
N MET A 14 -11.24 11.80 7.27
CA MET A 14 -12.33 11.46 8.21
C MET A 14 -13.64 12.21 7.93
N ASP A 15 -13.72 12.92 6.80
CA ASP A 15 -14.92 13.67 6.42
C ASP A 15 -16.17 12.77 6.39
N GLY A 16 -17.22 13.19 7.08
CA GLY A 16 -18.49 12.47 7.19
C GLY A 16 -18.53 11.31 8.18
N ALA A 17 -17.43 11.02 8.88
CA ALA A 17 -17.35 9.89 9.82
C ALA A 17 -18.43 9.91 10.92
N GLU A 18 -18.79 11.11 11.42
CA GLU A 18 -19.72 11.27 12.55
C GLU A 18 -21.16 10.90 12.21
N SER A 19 -21.55 11.02 10.93
CA SER A 19 -22.93 10.74 10.47
C SER A 19 -23.18 9.26 10.12
N LEU A 20 -22.11 8.44 10.08
CA LEU A 20 -22.22 7.04 9.68
C LEU A 20 -22.78 6.17 10.81
N ILE A 21 -23.65 5.23 10.47
CA ILE A 21 -24.03 4.11 11.33
C ILE A 21 -23.28 2.84 10.89
N PRO A 22 -23.20 1.77 11.72
CA PRO A 22 -22.53 0.52 11.37
C PRO A 22 -22.90 -0.01 9.98
N ASN A 23 -21.89 -0.55 9.25
CA ASN A 23 -22.01 -1.05 7.88
C ASN A 23 -22.29 0.02 6.82
N GLN A 24 -22.00 1.27 7.11
CA GLN A 24 -22.08 2.37 6.15
C GLN A 24 -20.71 2.95 5.79
N ALA A 25 -20.65 3.53 4.62
CA ALA A 25 -19.47 4.26 4.15
C ALA A 25 -19.88 5.59 3.53
N TYR A 26 -19.05 6.61 3.76
CA TYR A 26 -19.13 7.89 3.07
C TYR A 26 -17.73 8.29 2.63
N ARG A 27 -17.53 8.61 1.36
CA ARG A 27 -16.22 8.95 0.80
C ARG A 27 -15.14 7.97 1.27
N HIS A 28 -14.13 8.48 1.96
CA HIS A 28 -12.98 7.72 2.43
C HIS A 28 -13.23 6.89 3.70
N VAL A 29 -14.36 7.06 4.38
CA VAL A 29 -14.60 6.44 5.69
C VAL A 29 -15.61 5.30 5.60
N VAL A 30 -15.30 4.23 6.30
CA VAL A 30 -16.20 3.08 6.52
C VAL A 30 -16.38 2.90 8.02
N ARG A 31 -17.63 2.85 8.49
CA ARG A 31 -17.94 2.43 9.85
C ARG A 31 -18.24 0.93 9.83
N MET A 32 -17.38 0.20 10.50
CA MET A 32 -17.44 -1.25 10.59
C MET A 32 -18.62 -1.72 11.45
N PRO A 33 -19.00 -3.03 11.40
CA PRO A 33 -20.13 -3.57 12.18
C PRO A 33 -20.06 -3.29 13.68
N ASP A 34 -18.85 -3.28 14.25
CA ASP A 34 -18.60 -3.01 15.67
C ASP A 34 -18.53 -1.52 16.03
N GLY A 35 -18.77 -0.64 15.04
CA GLY A 35 -18.73 0.81 15.19
C GLY A 35 -17.34 1.44 14.99
N SER A 36 -16.29 0.66 14.86
CA SER A 36 -14.95 1.17 14.57
C SER A 36 -14.89 1.84 13.19
N LEU A 37 -13.94 2.77 13.02
CA LEU A 37 -13.77 3.53 11.78
C LEU A 37 -12.48 3.09 11.09
N LEU A 38 -12.60 2.71 9.82
CA LEU A 38 -11.49 2.43 8.93
C LEU A 38 -11.66 3.23 7.63
N ASN A 39 -10.60 3.31 6.84
CA ASN A 39 -10.58 4.12 5.63
C ASN A 39 -10.40 3.27 4.39
N ARG A 40 -10.92 3.81 3.27
CA ARG A 40 -10.77 3.26 1.91
C ARG A 40 -10.32 4.36 0.95
N TYR A 41 -9.81 3.96 -0.21
CA TYR A 41 -9.59 4.90 -1.31
C TYR A 41 -10.92 5.27 -1.96
N TRP A 42 -11.02 6.52 -2.42
CA TRP A 42 -12.23 7.10 -3.00
C TRP A 42 -11.86 8.29 -3.89
N ASP A 43 -12.60 8.51 -4.95
CA ASP A 43 -12.61 9.75 -5.72
C ASP A 43 -14.06 10.24 -5.83
N ASP A 44 -14.28 11.55 -5.70
CA ASP A 44 -15.62 12.14 -5.80
C ASP A 44 -16.16 12.11 -7.24
N ARG A 45 -15.29 12.05 -8.24
CA ARG A 45 -15.67 11.89 -9.63
C ARG A 45 -16.05 10.44 -9.93
N ASP A 46 -16.99 10.27 -10.84
CA ASP A 46 -17.47 8.98 -11.34
C ASP A 46 -17.54 8.94 -12.88
N THR A 47 -16.64 9.68 -13.50
CA THR A 47 -16.39 9.75 -14.93
C THR A 47 -15.04 9.10 -15.25
N PRO A 48 -14.77 8.68 -16.52
CA PRO A 48 -13.47 8.18 -16.91
C PRO A 48 -12.34 9.15 -16.53
N ARG A 49 -11.13 8.63 -16.29
CA ARG A 49 -9.93 9.44 -16.08
C ARG A 49 -9.54 10.13 -17.39
N ASP A 50 -9.05 11.36 -17.30
CA ASP A 50 -8.67 12.11 -18.50
C ASP A 50 -7.46 11.47 -19.20
N GLU A 51 -6.50 10.93 -18.42
CA GLU A 51 -5.26 10.29 -18.87
C GLU A 51 -5.43 8.87 -19.44
N SER A 52 -6.55 8.20 -19.14
CA SER A 52 -6.84 6.81 -19.55
C SER A 52 -8.31 6.65 -19.96
N TRP A 53 -8.81 7.62 -20.72
CA TRP A 53 -10.23 7.68 -21.08
C TRP A 53 -10.74 6.43 -21.83
N LEU A 54 -9.98 5.98 -22.81
CA LEU A 54 -10.37 4.84 -23.63
C LEU A 54 -10.38 3.55 -22.82
N GLU A 55 -9.32 3.33 -22.05
CA GLU A 55 -9.15 2.16 -21.19
C GLU A 55 -10.26 2.05 -20.15
N ASP A 56 -10.62 3.16 -19.52
CA ASP A 56 -11.70 3.23 -18.53
C ASP A 56 -13.06 2.89 -19.17
N VAL A 57 -13.35 3.44 -20.34
CA VAL A 57 -14.61 3.18 -21.07
C VAL A 57 -14.71 1.71 -21.49
N GLU A 58 -13.62 1.13 -22.01
CA GLU A 58 -13.59 -0.28 -22.39
C GLU A 58 -13.72 -1.20 -21.15
N THR A 59 -13.04 -0.88 -20.05
CA THR A 59 -13.18 -1.60 -18.78
C THR A 59 -14.62 -1.59 -18.28
N ALA A 60 -15.28 -0.43 -18.31
CA ALA A 60 -16.68 -0.30 -17.91
C ALA A 60 -17.62 -1.14 -18.78
N LYS A 61 -17.45 -1.15 -20.10
CA LYS A 61 -18.24 -1.98 -21.02
C LYS A 61 -18.13 -3.48 -20.69
N HIS A 62 -16.93 -3.95 -20.35
CA HIS A 62 -16.68 -5.36 -20.04
C HIS A 62 -17.06 -5.77 -18.63
N SER A 63 -17.37 -4.82 -17.75
CA SER A 63 -17.67 -5.08 -16.34
C SER A 63 -19.07 -5.63 -16.08
N GLY A 64 -20.04 -5.28 -16.94
CA GLY A 64 -21.46 -5.57 -16.75
C GLY A 64 -22.11 -4.77 -15.61
N ARG A 65 -21.46 -3.69 -15.12
CA ARG A 65 -21.90 -2.81 -14.03
C ARG A 65 -22.28 -1.42 -14.55
N PRO A 66 -22.99 -0.61 -13.73
CA PRO A 66 -23.14 0.81 -14.01
C PRO A 66 -21.77 1.47 -14.25
N PRO A 67 -21.55 2.15 -15.39
CA PRO A 67 -20.24 2.71 -15.74
C PRO A 67 -19.66 3.66 -14.70
N ASN A 68 -20.49 4.49 -14.10
CA ASN A 68 -20.09 5.45 -13.06
C ASN A 68 -19.53 4.76 -11.80
N GLU A 69 -20.00 3.57 -11.43
CA GLU A 69 -19.42 2.81 -10.34
C GLU A 69 -18.01 2.28 -10.70
N VAL A 70 -17.85 1.83 -11.95
CA VAL A 70 -16.55 1.32 -12.42
C VAL A 70 -15.53 2.43 -12.52
N TYR A 71 -15.92 3.58 -13.08
CA TYR A 71 -15.04 4.75 -13.14
C TYR A 71 -14.58 5.19 -11.75
N ARG A 72 -15.47 5.20 -10.75
CA ARG A 72 -15.09 5.53 -9.38
C ARG A 72 -14.11 4.51 -8.79
N ASP A 73 -14.31 3.23 -9.05
CA ASP A 73 -13.37 2.20 -8.61
C ASP A 73 -11.99 2.34 -9.28
N LEU A 74 -11.95 2.65 -10.59
CA LEU A 74 -10.71 2.92 -11.33
C LEU A 74 -9.99 4.16 -10.77
N ARG A 75 -10.73 5.27 -10.58
CA ARG A 75 -10.18 6.49 -9.99
C ARG A 75 -9.68 6.29 -8.57
N ALA A 76 -10.41 5.54 -7.75
CA ALA A 76 -9.98 5.18 -6.40
C ALA A 76 -8.72 4.30 -6.42
N GLY A 77 -8.60 3.39 -7.40
CA GLY A 77 -7.39 2.61 -7.65
C GLY A 77 -6.19 3.48 -8.02
N ALA A 78 -6.38 4.43 -8.92
CA ALA A 78 -5.35 5.42 -9.27
C ALA A 78 -4.94 6.26 -8.05
N ALA A 79 -5.90 6.71 -7.23
CA ALA A 79 -5.62 7.46 -5.99
C ALA A 79 -4.83 6.65 -4.95
N SER A 80 -4.83 5.33 -5.02
CA SER A 80 -4.03 4.47 -4.14
C SER A 80 -2.53 4.46 -4.49
N GLY A 81 -2.17 4.85 -5.71
CA GLY A 81 -0.84 4.70 -6.28
C GLY A 81 -0.50 3.27 -6.73
N CYS A 82 -1.43 2.29 -6.57
CA CYS A 82 -1.27 0.91 -7.07
C CYS A 82 -2.23 0.67 -8.24
N ASP A 83 -2.00 1.35 -9.35
CA ASP A 83 -2.83 1.41 -10.55
C ASP A 83 -2.21 0.59 -11.73
N TYR A 84 -2.51 -0.72 -11.90
CA TYR A 84 -3.40 -1.46 -11.03
C TYR A 84 -2.74 -2.70 -10.46
N SER A 85 -3.47 -3.38 -9.60
CA SER A 85 -3.06 -4.59 -8.90
C SER A 85 -4.27 -5.49 -8.70
N SER A 86 -4.04 -6.79 -8.64
CA SER A 86 -5.02 -7.78 -8.21
C SER A 86 -5.64 -7.49 -6.83
N ARG A 87 -5.00 -6.64 -6.01
CA ARG A 87 -5.55 -6.13 -4.74
C ARG A 87 -6.97 -5.58 -4.88
N TRP A 88 -7.25 -4.93 -6.01
CA TRP A 88 -8.51 -4.24 -6.29
C TRP A 88 -9.50 -5.08 -7.08
N LEU A 89 -9.09 -6.27 -7.53
CA LEU A 89 -9.87 -7.11 -8.42
C LEU A 89 -10.62 -8.18 -7.66
N ARG A 90 -11.89 -8.37 -8.01
CA ARG A 90 -12.68 -9.49 -7.49
C ARG A 90 -12.30 -10.82 -8.15
N ASP A 91 -12.04 -10.77 -9.45
CA ASP A 91 -11.57 -11.89 -10.27
C ASP A 91 -10.14 -11.55 -10.72
N THR A 92 -9.17 -12.26 -10.18
CA THR A 92 -7.74 -12.05 -10.43
C THR A 92 -7.44 -12.08 -11.92
N GLY A 93 -6.69 -11.09 -12.42
CA GLY A 93 -6.35 -10.98 -13.85
C GLY A 93 -7.47 -10.42 -14.75
N ARG A 94 -8.58 -9.95 -14.18
CA ARG A 94 -9.67 -9.31 -14.93
C ARG A 94 -9.95 -7.90 -14.41
N GLN A 95 -9.37 -6.88 -15.01
CA GLN A 95 -9.51 -5.48 -14.58
C GLN A 95 -10.98 -5.02 -14.53
N ALA A 96 -11.85 -5.50 -15.42
CA ALA A 96 -13.27 -5.22 -15.39
C ALA A 96 -13.99 -5.68 -14.11
N SER A 97 -13.33 -6.49 -13.26
CA SER A 97 -13.83 -6.91 -11.95
C SER A 97 -13.45 -5.96 -10.81
N ILE A 98 -12.82 -4.83 -11.09
CA ILE A 98 -12.32 -3.85 -10.10
C ILE A 98 -13.40 -3.40 -9.11
N ARG A 99 -13.03 -3.32 -7.81
CA ARG A 99 -13.89 -2.98 -6.68
C ARG A 99 -13.15 -2.19 -5.61
N THR A 100 -12.24 -1.30 -6.00
CA THR A 100 -11.36 -0.58 -5.07
C THR A 100 -12.11 0.02 -3.89
N THR A 101 -13.27 0.63 -4.13
CA THR A 101 -14.08 1.26 -3.07
C THR A 101 -14.70 0.27 -2.08
N GLN A 102 -14.62 -1.04 -2.36
CA GLN A 102 -15.10 -2.10 -1.46
C GLN A 102 -13.98 -2.67 -0.57
N PHE A 103 -12.74 -2.26 -0.80
CA PHE A 103 -11.62 -2.69 0.04
C PHE A 103 -11.25 -1.64 1.09
N ILE A 104 -10.89 -2.11 2.26
CA ILE A 104 -10.21 -1.37 3.31
C ILE A 104 -8.74 -1.75 3.22
N PRO A 105 -7.89 -0.86 2.64
CA PRO A 105 -6.50 -1.18 2.39
C PRO A 105 -5.67 -1.05 3.67
N ILE A 106 -4.79 -2.02 3.87
CA ILE A 106 -3.93 -2.08 5.05
C ILE A 106 -2.90 -0.93 5.09
N ASP A 107 -2.34 -0.57 3.94
CA ASP A 107 -1.37 0.51 3.81
C ASP A 107 -1.96 1.88 4.19
N LEU A 108 -3.11 2.24 3.63
CA LEU A 108 -3.81 3.48 3.96
C LEU A 108 -4.10 3.58 5.47
N ASN A 109 -4.64 2.51 6.05
CA ASN A 109 -4.97 2.50 7.48
C ASN A 109 -3.74 2.53 8.37
N ALA A 110 -2.62 1.94 7.95
CA ALA A 110 -1.33 2.05 8.62
C ALA A 110 -0.75 3.47 8.51
N PHE A 111 -0.84 4.13 7.35
CA PHE A 111 -0.41 5.52 7.20
C PHE A 111 -1.27 6.48 8.02
N LEU A 112 -2.57 6.26 8.13
CA LEU A 112 -3.44 7.07 8.99
C LEU A 112 -3.14 6.87 10.48
N PHE A 113 -2.82 5.64 10.90
CA PHE A 113 -2.27 5.40 12.24
C PHE A 113 -1.00 6.22 12.50
N LYS A 114 -0.09 6.29 11.51
CA LYS A 114 1.12 7.11 11.62
C LYS A 114 0.81 8.59 11.68
N LEU A 115 -0.17 9.08 10.90
CA LEU A 115 -0.63 10.46 10.92
C LEU A 115 -1.21 10.82 12.30
N GLU A 116 -2.09 9.98 12.85
CA GLU A 116 -2.68 10.14 14.19
C GLU A 116 -1.59 10.17 15.27
N SER A 117 -0.64 9.24 15.20
CA SER A 117 0.50 9.18 16.13
C SER A 117 1.42 10.40 16.01
N ALA A 118 1.65 10.91 14.80
CA ALA A 118 2.45 12.10 14.56
C ALA A 118 1.78 13.36 15.14
N ILE A 119 0.48 13.53 14.94
CA ILE A 119 -0.30 14.63 15.52
C ILE A 119 -0.20 14.57 17.05
N ALA A 120 -0.41 13.39 17.66
CA ALA A 120 -0.30 13.20 19.11
C ALA A 120 1.09 13.60 19.64
N ASN A 121 2.15 13.09 18.99
CA ASN A 121 3.53 13.36 19.42
C ASN A 121 3.91 14.84 19.29
N ILE A 122 3.51 15.51 18.21
CA ILE A 122 3.79 16.94 18.03
C ILE A 122 2.97 17.78 19.02
N SER A 123 1.72 17.39 19.32
CA SER A 123 0.87 18.05 20.32
C SER A 123 1.48 17.92 21.73
N ALA A 124 2.04 16.75 22.07
CA ALA A 124 2.79 16.55 23.32
C ALA A 124 3.97 17.53 23.43
N LEU A 125 4.78 17.67 22.37
CA LEU A 125 5.92 18.62 22.33
C LEU A 125 5.48 20.08 22.45
N LYS A 126 4.26 20.40 22.05
CA LYS A 126 3.67 21.75 22.16
C LYS A 126 2.92 22.00 23.47
N GLY A 127 2.74 20.97 24.30
CA GLY A 127 1.95 21.05 25.53
C GLY A 127 0.42 21.05 25.32
N GLU A 128 -0.05 20.67 24.12
CA GLU A 128 -1.49 20.58 23.76
C GLU A 128 -2.07 19.25 24.25
N LYS A 129 -2.23 19.08 25.57
CA LYS A 129 -2.57 17.81 26.22
C LYS A 129 -3.89 17.17 25.76
N GLU A 130 -4.92 17.97 25.49
CA GLU A 130 -6.22 17.46 25.03
C GLU A 130 -6.09 16.87 23.62
N THR A 131 -5.42 17.58 22.72
CA THR A 131 -5.16 17.10 21.35
C THR A 131 -4.28 15.83 21.39
N GLU A 132 -3.24 15.81 22.21
CA GLU A 132 -2.40 14.64 22.40
C GLU A 132 -3.24 13.42 22.81
N ALA A 133 -4.04 13.55 23.89
CA ALA A 133 -4.85 12.45 24.41
C ALA A 133 -5.85 11.94 23.37
N LEU A 134 -6.54 12.85 22.68
CA LEU A 134 -7.50 12.52 21.63
C LEU A 134 -6.85 11.71 20.49
N PHE A 135 -5.70 12.16 19.99
CA PHE A 135 -5.06 11.50 18.85
C PHE A 135 -4.34 10.21 19.24
N ARG A 136 -3.87 10.06 20.48
CA ARG A 136 -3.42 8.75 21.02
C ARG A 136 -4.56 7.74 21.06
N GLN A 137 -5.74 8.17 21.50
CA GLN A 137 -6.93 7.33 21.51
C GLN A 137 -7.33 6.90 20.11
N LYS A 138 -7.33 7.85 19.14
CA LYS A 138 -7.64 7.56 17.72
C LYS A 138 -6.66 6.54 17.12
N ALA A 139 -5.35 6.74 17.31
CA ALA A 139 -4.33 5.81 16.84
C ALA A 139 -4.50 4.41 17.46
N SER A 140 -4.79 4.31 18.77
CA SER A 140 -5.06 3.02 19.42
C SER A 140 -6.29 2.34 18.85
N ALA A 141 -7.41 3.07 18.70
CA ALA A 141 -8.65 2.53 18.16
C ALA A 141 -8.48 2.04 16.71
N ARG A 142 -7.72 2.76 15.88
CA ARG A 142 -7.40 2.32 14.51
C ARG A 142 -6.56 1.06 14.51
N ARG A 143 -5.50 0.98 15.32
CA ARG A 143 -4.69 -0.23 15.44
C ARG A 143 -5.53 -1.43 15.87
N ASP A 144 -6.41 -1.27 16.84
CA ASP A 144 -7.27 -2.33 17.33
C ASP A 144 -8.26 -2.80 16.25
N ALA A 145 -8.83 -1.88 15.47
CA ALA A 145 -9.69 -2.18 14.33
C ALA A 145 -8.92 -2.89 13.20
N VAL A 146 -7.71 -2.41 12.87
CA VAL A 146 -6.83 -3.07 11.88
C VAL A 146 -6.50 -4.50 12.32
N ASN A 147 -6.11 -4.70 13.57
CA ASN A 147 -5.82 -6.05 14.08
C ASN A 147 -7.05 -6.96 14.06
N ARG A 148 -8.24 -6.43 14.23
CA ARG A 148 -9.48 -7.21 14.19
C ARG A 148 -9.89 -7.61 12.79
N TYR A 149 -9.78 -6.72 11.81
CA TYR A 149 -10.36 -6.93 10.46
C TYR A 149 -9.33 -7.27 9.40
N LEU A 150 -8.08 -6.82 9.53
CA LEU A 150 -7.06 -6.92 8.50
C LEU A 150 -5.90 -7.86 8.87
N TRP A 151 -5.84 -8.38 10.12
CA TRP A 151 -4.87 -9.38 10.52
C TRP A 151 -5.42 -10.78 10.28
N ASP A 152 -4.73 -11.57 9.45
CA ASP A 152 -5.00 -12.98 9.20
C ASP A 152 -4.16 -13.79 10.20
N ASP A 153 -4.78 -14.15 11.32
CA ASP A 153 -4.07 -14.86 12.38
C ASP A 153 -3.68 -16.29 11.99
N GLU A 154 -4.41 -16.94 11.10
CA GLU A 154 -4.05 -18.27 10.61
C GLU A 154 -2.74 -18.23 9.80
N ASN A 155 -2.60 -17.27 8.91
CA ASN A 155 -1.44 -17.13 8.01
C ASN A 155 -0.33 -16.22 8.54
N GLY A 156 -0.57 -15.47 9.62
CA GLY A 156 0.39 -14.54 10.21
C GLY A 156 0.72 -13.34 9.32
N ILE A 157 -0.27 -12.80 8.63
CA ILE A 157 -0.09 -11.70 7.66
C ILE A 157 -1.18 -10.64 7.80
N TYR A 158 -0.85 -9.40 7.45
CA TYR A 158 -1.86 -8.39 7.18
C TYR A 158 -2.38 -8.52 5.75
N ARG A 159 -3.66 -8.22 5.56
CA ARG A 159 -4.34 -8.22 4.26
C ARG A 159 -5.32 -7.06 4.17
N ASP A 160 -5.64 -6.64 2.95
CA ASP A 160 -6.79 -5.78 2.71
C ASP A 160 -8.08 -6.53 3.06
N TYR A 161 -9.15 -5.80 3.37
CA TYR A 161 -10.42 -6.40 3.78
C TYR A 161 -11.56 -5.91 2.89
N ASP A 162 -12.25 -6.84 2.22
CA ASP A 162 -13.51 -6.55 1.49
C ASP A 162 -14.65 -6.40 2.50
N TRP A 163 -14.97 -5.15 2.84
CA TRP A 163 -15.96 -4.85 3.85
C TRP A 163 -17.41 -5.12 3.43
N ARG A 164 -17.66 -5.31 2.12
CA ARG A 164 -18.98 -5.72 1.60
C ARG A 164 -19.19 -7.23 1.67
N ARG A 165 -18.13 -8.01 1.54
CA ARG A 165 -18.15 -9.47 1.58
C ARG A 165 -17.68 -10.03 2.92
N GLU A 166 -17.20 -9.17 3.81
CA GLU A 166 -16.67 -9.54 5.13
C GLU A 166 -15.55 -10.59 5.04
N GLN A 167 -14.61 -10.38 4.13
CA GLN A 167 -13.51 -11.34 3.92
C GLN A 167 -12.18 -10.65 3.64
N LEU A 168 -11.10 -11.32 4.04
CA LEU A 168 -9.74 -10.90 3.73
C LEU A 168 -9.43 -11.08 2.23
N ALA A 169 -8.70 -10.12 1.68
CA ALA A 169 -8.25 -10.11 0.29
C ALA A 169 -6.93 -10.92 0.14
N LEU A 170 -6.29 -10.82 -1.03
CA LEU A 170 -5.02 -11.48 -1.31
C LEU A 170 -3.83 -10.88 -0.55
N PHE A 171 -2.69 -11.57 -0.56
CA PHE A 171 -1.45 -11.13 0.08
C PHE A 171 -0.58 -10.29 -0.85
N SER A 172 -0.25 -9.08 -0.42
CA SER A 172 0.63 -8.16 -1.14
C SER A 172 1.68 -7.53 -0.22
N ALA A 173 2.65 -6.84 -0.81
CA ALA A 173 3.68 -6.11 -0.07
C ALA A 173 3.12 -4.96 0.80
N ALA A 174 1.89 -4.52 0.58
CA ALA A 174 1.21 -3.58 1.47
C ALA A 174 1.10 -4.09 2.92
N ALA A 175 1.12 -5.41 3.12
CA ALA A 175 1.16 -6.06 4.43
C ALA A 175 2.36 -5.62 5.30
N ILE A 176 3.40 -5.09 4.70
CA ILE A 176 4.63 -4.67 5.40
C ILE A 176 4.50 -3.25 5.98
N VAL A 177 3.59 -2.46 5.46
CA VAL A 177 3.43 -1.06 5.89
C VAL A 177 3.14 -0.91 7.40
N PRO A 178 2.35 -1.80 8.07
CA PRO A 178 2.21 -1.79 9.52
C PRO A 178 3.53 -1.85 10.30
N LEU A 179 4.53 -2.59 9.80
CA LEU A 179 5.86 -2.62 10.40
C LEU A 179 6.57 -1.29 10.17
N TYR A 180 6.58 -0.80 8.95
CA TYR A 180 7.24 0.46 8.59
C TYR A 180 6.76 1.66 9.41
N VAL A 181 5.49 1.69 9.80
CA VAL A 181 4.93 2.78 10.62
C VAL A 181 4.98 2.51 12.13
N GLY A 182 5.42 1.32 12.58
CA GLY A 182 5.50 0.94 13.98
C GLY A 182 4.13 0.60 14.60
N MET A 183 3.19 0.08 13.82
CA MET A 183 1.85 -0.30 14.29
C MET A 183 1.78 -1.75 14.80
N ALA A 184 2.51 -2.67 14.15
CA ALA A 184 2.54 -4.08 14.49
C ALA A 184 3.21 -4.34 15.86
N ASN A 185 2.98 -5.50 16.46
CA ASN A 185 3.79 -6.01 17.57
C ASN A 185 4.91 -6.94 17.05
N HIS A 186 5.84 -7.35 17.95
CA HIS A 186 6.98 -8.19 17.54
C HIS A 186 6.55 -9.57 17.03
N GLU A 187 5.56 -10.21 17.64
CA GLU A 187 5.03 -11.50 17.17
C GLU A 187 4.45 -11.40 15.75
N GLN A 188 3.69 -10.35 15.48
CA GLN A 188 3.17 -10.09 14.13
C GLN A 188 4.30 -9.84 13.13
N ALA A 189 5.34 -9.13 13.52
CA ALA A 189 6.49 -8.87 12.67
C ALA A 189 7.24 -10.16 12.33
N ASP A 190 7.49 -11.04 13.30
CA ASP A 190 8.16 -12.32 13.12
C ASP A 190 7.36 -13.25 12.18
N ARG A 191 6.05 -13.34 12.37
CA ARG A 191 5.17 -14.15 11.54
C ARG A 191 5.10 -13.61 10.11
N LEU A 192 4.98 -12.30 9.95
CA LEU A 192 4.99 -11.65 8.63
C LEU A 192 6.34 -11.83 7.92
N ALA A 193 7.47 -11.74 8.63
CA ALA A 193 8.79 -11.97 8.05
C ALA A 193 8.88 -13.36 7.39
N ASN A 194 8.37 -14.40 8.06
CA ASN A 194 8.34 -15.76 7.51
C ASN A 194 7.48 -15.85 6.24
N ALA A 195 6.31 -15.20 6.23
CA ALA A 195 5.44 -15.17 5.07
C ALA A 195 6.06 -14.39 3.90
N VAL A 196 6.74 -13.27 4.18
CA VAL A 196 7.44 -12.47 3.16
C VAL A 196 8.60 -13.26 2.56
N ARG A 197 9.43 -13.92 3.37
CA ARG A 197 10.53 -14.78 2.88
C ARG A 197 10.04 -15.87 1.92
N SER A 198 8.90 -16.47 2.24
CA SER A 198 8.37 -17.61 1.46
C SER A 198 7.57 -17.22 0.22
N ARG A 199 6.98 -16.02 0.17
CA ARG A 199 5.97 -15.68 -0.84
C ARG A 199 6.26 -14.41 -1.63
N LEU A 200 6.98 -13.44 -1.08
CA LEU A 200 7.25 -12.15 -1.72
C LEU A 200 8.73 -11.91 -2.02
N LEU A 201 9.63 -12.49 -1.23
CA LEU A 201 11.07 -12.34 -1.45
C LEU A 201 11.49 -13.16 -2.66
N THR A 202 12.24 -12.52 -3.56
CA THR A 202 12.79 -13.09 -4.78
C THR A 202 14.27 -12.74 -4.91
N PRO A 203 15.03 -13.32 -5.86
CA PRO A 203 16.43 -12.95 -6.06
C PRO A 203 16.67 -11.46 -6.32
N GLY A 204 15.68 -10.73 -6.80
CA GLY A 204 15.80 -9.30 -7.12
C GLY A 204 15.22 -8.35 -6.07
N GLY A 205 14.66 -8.86 -4.96
CA GLY A 205 14.01 -8.09 -3.91
C GLY A 205 12.57 -8.55 -3.65
N ILE A 206 11.71 -7.68 -3.17
CA ILE A 206 10.31 -8.00 -2.85
C ILE A 206 9.40 -7.66 -4.04
N VAL A 207 8.62 -8.65 -4.52
CA VAL A 207 7.54 -8.45 -5.50
C VAL A 207 6.34 -7.74 -4.87
N ALA A 208 5.57 -7.02 -5.70
CA ALA A 208 4.44 -6.22 -5.24
C ALA A 208 3.27 -7.04 -4.67
N SER A 209 3.03 -8.23 -5.22
CA SER A 209 2.06 -9.21 -4.67
C SER A 209 2.55 -10.64 -4.88
N ALA A 210 1.89 -11.60 -4.24
CA ALA A 210 2.20 -13.02 -4.43
C ALA A 210 1.65 -13.59 -5.75
N ASP A 211 0.70 -12.90 -6.37
CA ASP A 211 0.00 -13.34 -7.56
C ASP A 211 0.60 -12.73 -8.84
N GLU A 212 0.63 -13.52 -9.91
CA GLU A 212 1.09 -13.10 -11.23
C GLU A 212 -0.12 -12.95 -12.16
N THR A 213 -0.50 -11.71 -12.47
CA THR A 213 -1.75 -11.39 -13.17
C THR A 213 -1.58 -10.60 -14.45
N GLY A 214 -0.39 -10.03 -14.66
CA GLY A 214 -0.13 -9.07 -15.73
C GLY A 214 -0.34 -7.61 -15.32
N GLU A 215 -0.92 -7.35 -14.14
CA GLU A 215 -1.03 -5.99 -13.61
C GLU A 215 0.34 -5.48 -13.12
N GLN A 216 0.58 -4.18 -13.24
CA GLN A 216 1.91 -3.61 -12.96
C GLN A 216 2.30 -3.64 -11.47
N TRP A 217 1.34 -3.67 -10.55
CA TRP A 217 1.56 -3.77 -9.11
C TRP A 217 1.34 -5.20 -8.58
N ASP A 218 1.63 -6.18 -9.44
CA ASP A 218 1.66 -7.60 -9.08
C ASP A 218 3.02 -8.22 -9.45
N LYS A 219 3.25 -9.47 -9.03
CA LYS A 219 4.37 -10.27 -9.50
C LYS A 219 4.32 -10.35 -11.04
N PRO A 220 5.45 -10.23 -11.74
CA PRO A 220 6.83 -10.33 -11.27
C PRO A 220 7.50 -8.99 -10.91
N ASN A 221 6.75 -7.89 -10.79
CA ASN A 221 7.31 -6.56 -10.65
C ASN A 221 7.69 -6.20 -9.21
N GLY A 222 8.82 -5.50 -9.10
CA GLY A 222 9.29 -4.85 -7.89
C GLY A 222 9.38 -3.34 -8.05
N TRP A 223 9.08 -2.62 -6.97
CA TRP A 223 9.00 -1.17 -6.91
C TRP A 223 9.85 -0.64 -5.77
N ALA A 224 10.61 0.41 -6.01
CA ALA A 224 11.53 0.98 -5.04
C ALA A 224 10.90 1.36 -3.68
N PRO A 225 9.69 1.97 -3.61
CA PRO A 225 9.07 2.28 -2.33
C PRO A 225 8.79 1.04 -1.47
N LEU A 226 8.35 -0.06 -2.09
CA LEU A 226 8.07 -1.31 -1.37
C LEU A 226 9.34 -1.90 -0.76
N GLN A 227 10.47 -1.88 -1.50
CA GLN A 227 11.77 -2.29 -0.98
C GLN A 227 12.16 -1.45 0.22
N TRP A 228 12.06 -0.12 0.10
CA TRP A 228 12.42 0.80 1.19
C TRP A 228 11.59 0.56 2.45
N MET A 229 10.27 0.45 2.31
CA MET A 229 9.37 0.21 3.45
C MET A 229 9.66 -1.15 4.11
N ALA A 230 9.96 -2.17 3.32
CA ALA A 230 10.32 -3.49 3.83
C ALA A 230 11.63 -3.46 4.61
N ILE A 231 12.69 -2.88 4.04
CA ILE A 231 13.99 -2.77 4.67
C ILE A 231 13.86 -2.05 6.03
N GLN A 232 13.20 -0.89 6.04
CA GLN A 232 13.04 -0.11 7.26
C GLN A 232 12.11 -0.80 8.27
N GLY A 233 11.02 -1.41 7.79
CA GLY A 233 10.06 -2.10 8.63
C GLY A 233 10.70 -3.28 9.36
N PHE A 234 11.34 -4.21 8.66
CA PHE A 234 11.98 -5.37 9.31
C PHE A 234 13.11 -4.98 10.25
N LYS A 235 13.96 -4.02 9.88
CA LYS A 235 15.00 -3.50 10.77
C LYS A 235 14.45 -2.85 12.04
N MET A 236 13.32 -2.16 11.96
CA MET A 236 12.67 -1.58 13.14
C MET A 236 12.28 -2.64 14.18
N TYR A 237 11.99 -3.86 13.75
CA TYR A 237 11.64 -4.99 14.61
C TYR A 237 12.81 -5.95 14.89
N GLY A 238 14.03 -5.59 14.47
CA GLY A 238 15.26 -6.33 14.77
C GLY A 238 15.60 -7.45 13.77
N ASP A 239 14.85 -7.62 12.68
CA ASP A 239 15.22 -8.54 11.59
C ASP A 239 16.15 -7.83 10.58
N ASP A 240 17.37 -7.53 11.05
CA ASP A 240 18.40 -6.90 10.21
C ASP A 240 18.79 -7.79 9.03
N LEU A 241 18.77 -9.11 9.20
CA LEU A 241 19.16 -10.06 8.13
C LEU A 241 18.22 -9.97 6.94
N LEU A 242 16.90 -9.95 7.17
CA LEU A 242 15.94 -9.80 6.08
C LEU A 242 16.01 -8.42 5.44
N GLY A 243 16.15 -7.38 6.27
CA GLY A 243 16.33 -6.01 5.77
C GLY A 243 17.56 -5.88 4.86
N ASP A 244 18.69 -6.46 5.26
CA ASP A 244 19.94 -6.45 4.49
C ASP A 244 19.84 -7.28 3.20
N GLU A 245 19.19 -8.44 3.26
CA GLU A 245 18.95 -9.30 2.10
C GLU A 245 18.14 -8.57 1.03
N ILE A 246 17.02 -7.94 1.42
CA ILE A 246 16.19 -7.14 0.51
C ILE A 246 17.01 -5.99 -0.09
N ALA A 247 17.75 -5.25 0.73
CA ALA A 247 18.53 -4.11 0.28
C ALA A 247 19.59 -4.50 -0.76
N ARG A 248 20.35 -5.58 -0.48
CA ARG A 248 21.41 -6.07 -1.39
C ARG A 248 20.84 -6.65 -2.69
N SER A 249 19.74 -7.41 -2.59
CA SER A 249 19.05 -7.95 -3.77
C SER A 249 18.54 -6.84 -4.68
N TRP A 250 17.93 -5.81 -4.12
CA TRP A 250 17.46 -4.67 -4.90
C TRP A 250 18.59 -3.86 -5.51
N LEU A 251 19.64 -3.54 -4.75
CA LEU A 251 20.81 -2.83 -5.27
C LEU A 251 21.46 -3.59 -6.42
N LYS A 252 21.65 -4.92 -6.26
CA LYS A 252 22.19 -5.77 -7.31
C LYS A 252 21.34 -5.71 -8.58
N THR A 253 20.02 -5.83 -8.45
CA THR A 253 19.06 -5.77 -9.56
C THR A 253 19.18 -4.46 -10.33
N VAL A 254 19.10 -3.31 -9.62
CA VAL A 254 19.16 -2.00 -10.27
C VAL A 254 20.53 -1.74 -10.89
N ASN A 255 21.61 -2.12 -10.21
CA ASN A 255 22.97 -1.95 -10.73
C ASN A 255 23.23 -2.80 -11.99
N GLN A 256 22.81 -4.07 -11.98
CA GLN A 256 22.97 -4.93 -13.15
C GLN A 256 22.20 -4.35 -14.35
N PHE A 257 20.95 -3.92 -14.17
CA PHE A 257 20.19 -3.26 -15.23
C PHE A 257 20.85 -1.96 -15.71
N TYR A 258 21.36 -1.15 -14.77
CA TYR A 258 22.04 0.12 -15.10
C TYR A 258 23.33 -0.11 -15.91
N LEU A 259 24.11 -1.12 -15.58
CA LEU A 259 25.35 -1.44 -16.34
C LEU A 259 25.05 -1.86 -17.79
N GLU A 260 23.89 -2.47 -18.03
CA GLU A 260 23.49 -2.92 -19.38
C GLU A 260 22.76 -1.81 -20.17
N GLN A 261 21.89 -1.03 -19.51
CA GLN A 261 20.98 -0.10 -20.17
C GLN A 261 21.33 1.39 -19.96
N HIS A 262 22.28 1.70 -19.06
CA HIS A 262 22.74 3.05 -18.69
C HIS A 262 21.61 3.99 -18.20
N LYS A 263 20.54 3.41 -17.64
CA LYS A 263 19.38 4.13 -17.10
C LYS A 263 18.81 3.41 -15.88
N MET A 264 18.13 4.15 -15.02
CA MET A 264 17.23 3.61 -14.00
C MET A 264 15.80 3.77 -14.48
N ILE A 265 14.93 2.84 -14.08
CA ILE A 265 13.54 2.79 -14.53
C ILE A 265 12.56 2.79 -13.35
N GLU A 266 11.30 2.98 -13.67
CA GLU A 266 10.20 3.08 -12.72
C GLU A 266 10.00 1.81 -11.89
N LYS A 267 9.97 0.64 -12.56
CA LYS A 267 9.74 -0.68 -11.99
C LYS A 267 10.54 -1.73 -12.74
N TYR A 268 10.87 -2.82 -12.04
CA TYR A 268 11.71 -3.89 -12.56
C TYR A 268 11.01 -5.23 -12.45
N HIS A 269 11.18 -6.10 -13.45
CA HIS A 269 10.94 -7.52 -13.29
C HIS A 269 12.05 -8.11 -12.41
N ILE A 270 11.68 -8.73 -11.29
CA ILE A 270 12.64 -9.14 -10.26
C ILE A 270 12.52 -10.61 -9.83
N ALA A 271 11.54 -11.34 -10.34
CA ALA A 271 11.15 -12.62 -9.77
C ALA A 271 12.17 -13.76 -10.02
N ASP A 272 12.91 -13.74 -11.12
CA ASP A 272 13.82 -14.80 -11.53
C ASP A 272 15.33 -14.45 -11.42
N GLY A 273 15.63 -13.28 -10.90
CA GLY A 273 17.02 -12.81 -10.72
C GLY A 273 17.70 -12.32 -11.99
N VAL A 274 16.96 -12.19 -13.10
CA VAL A 274 17.42 -11.56 -14.35
C VAL A 274 16.73 -10.21 -14.48
N PRO A 275 17.42 -9.10 -14.16
CA PRO A 275 16.82 -7.78 -14.19
C PRO A 275 16.41 -7.38 -15.61
N ARG A 276 15.18 -6.94 -15.76
CA ARG A 276 14.65 -6.40 -17.00
C ARG A 276 13.51 -5.40 -16.71
N GLU A 277 13.01 -4.77 -17.74
CA GLU A 277 11.89 -3.85 -17.63
C GLU A 277 10.66 -4.55 -17.03
N GLY A 278 10.03 -3.91 -16.06
CA GLY A 278 8.77 -4.37 -15.48
C GLY A 278 7.61 -4.19 -16.47
N GLY A 279 6.73 -5.19 -16.53
CA GLY A 279 5.58 -5.18 -17.43
C GLY A 279 4.31 -4.60 -16.80
N GLY A 280 3.21 -4.64 -17.57
CA GLY A 280 1.90 -4.14 -17.18
C GLY A 280 1.81 -2.59 -17.23
N GLY A 281 0.62 -2.09 -16.88
CA GLY A 281 0.35 -0.65 -16.90
C GLY A 281 -0.24 -0.16 -18.22
N GLU A 282 -0.88 0.99 -18.15
CA GLU A 282 -1.62 1.62 -19.25
C GLU A 282 -0.75 2.63 -20.02
N TYR A 283 0.52 2.81 -19.63
CA TYR A 283 1.45 3.76 -20.22
C TYR A 283 2.85 3.16 -20.40
N PRO A 284 3.69 3.73 -21.27
CA PRO A 284 5.08 3.28 -21.44
C PRO A 284 5.88 3.41 -20.15
N LEU A 285 6.75 2.43 -19.89
CA LEU A 285 7.67 2.45 -18.76
C LEU A 285 8.47 3.76 -18.73
N GLN A 286 8.58 4.36 -17.57
CA GLN A 286 9.26 5.65 -17.38
C GLN A 286 10.72 5.47 -16.98
N ASP A 287 11.61 6.25 -17.61
CA ASP A 287 13.03 6.31 -17.31
C ASP A 287 13.35 7.37 -16.25
N GLY A 288 14.41 7.16 -15.46
CA GLY A 288 14.92 8.14 -14.51
C GLY A 288 13.96 8.46 -13.35
N PHE A 289 13.18 7.50 -12.91
CA PHE A 289 12.08 7.70 -11.97
C PHE A 289 12.56 8.12 -10.57
N GLY A 290 11.94 9.16 -10.01
CA GLY A 290 12.41 9.84 -8.80
C GLY A 290 12.54 8.94 -7.57
N TRP A 291 11.59 8.06 -7.30
CA TRP A 291 11.67 7.16 -6.15
C TRP A 291 12.73 6.07 -6.30
N THR A 292 12.95 5.54 -7.53
CA THR A 292 14.03 4.59 -7.78
C THR A 292 15.37 5.23 -7.48
N ASN A 293 15.61 6.41 -8.05
CA ASN A 293 16.84 7.18 -7.83
C ASN A 293 17.05 7.50 -6.34
N GLY A 294 16.02 7.95 -5.65
CA GLY A 294 16.09 8.31 -4.23
C GLY A 294 16.39 7.12 -3.32
N VAL A 295 15.71 6.00 -3.51
CA VAL A 295 15.89 4.78 -2.71
C VAL A 295 17.27 4.18 -2.98
N VAL A 296 17.68 4.02 -4.24
CA VAL A 296 19.00 3.47 -4.61
C VAL A 296 20.12 4.34 -4.04
N ARG A 297 20.07 5.66 -4.22
CA ARG A 297 21.05 6.57 -3.63
C ARG A 297 21.17 6.41 -2.12
N ARG A 298 20.01 6.28 -1.43
CA ARG A 298 20.00 6.08 0.01
C ARG A 298 20.60 4.75 0.42
N LEU A 299 20.26 3.67 -0.30
CA LEU A 299 20.80 2.33 -0.04
C LEU A 299 22.31 2.25 -0.29
N ILE A 300 22.83 2.85 -1.37
CA ILE A 300 24.28 2.96 -1.60
C ILE A 300 24.97 3.65 -0.40
N GLY A 301 24.39 4.71 0.13
CA GLY A 301 24.93 5.40 1.30
C GLY A 301 24.90 4.58 2.61
N LEU A 302 24.08 3.53 2.69
CA LEU A 302 23.96 2.65 3.86
C LEU A 302 24.79 1.35 3.71
N TYR A 303 24.86 0.80 2.51
CA TYR A 303 25.40 -0.54 2.24
C TYR A 303 26.65 -0.55 1.38
N GLY A 304 27.06 0.60 0.85
CA GLY A 304 28.14 0.71 -0.16
C GLY A 304 27.63 0.46 -1.57
N GLU A 305 28.53 0.57 -2.53
CA GLU A 305 28.26 0.23 -3.94
C GLU A 305 28.07 -1.28 -4.11
N PRO A 306 27.12 -1.71 -4.95
CA PRO A 306 26.82 -3.11 -5.19
C PRO A 306 27.87 -3.84 -6.03
#